data_dd4d328670ef477057c43ca89898d615
#
_entry.id   dd4d328670ef477057c43ca89898d615
#
_cell.length_a   1.000
_cell.length_b   1.000
_cell.length_c   1.000
_cell.angle_alpha   90.00
_cell.angle_beta   90.00
_cell.angle_gamma   90.00
#
_symmetry.space_group_name_H-M   'P 1'
#
loop_
_entity.id
_entity.type
_entity.pdbx_description
1 polymer ?
#
loop_
_entity_poly.entity_id
_entity_poly.type
_entity_poly.pdbx_seq_one_letter_code
_entity_poly.pdbx_strand_id
1 'polypeptide(L)'
;MKIVVLNGSPKGESSITLQYVNFIQKKFPQHVFKVFHVAKNIGKLEKDEKYFEAIIDEIRDSDGVLWAFGLWVLVVSAQYMRFIELISERSAKDAFKNKYTASLSTSIHYFDHIAHNYIRSVAEDLDMKYTDGLSLDLIDLRKEEERKNIIYFAEDFFNSMQHKYATSRLFEPLTYSKFDYQPSPAKNTVNPNDKKIIVLKDGSNDNSNLEEMVNRFVQSFNPENNVEVVQLDDIDIKGGCLGCMRCGYDYNCQYKDGFADFYNNQVRTSDIIIFAGSVKGRFLSSKWKTFYDRAFFWNHTPSLVGKQIGYIISGPLSQTPNLIQYLEASSFARQDSNHVDIITDESEDSLEIDNLLQNFAERLLRFSEQNYIKPKNFLGVGGHKIFRDDIWGRLRMIWQADHRYFKEHGKYDFPQKKYGIRIATAVMMLLTKIPKFRKKFYNKLRDMPIKRMQRLIKKY
;
A
#
# COMPACT_ATOMS: atom_id res chain seq x y z
N MET A 1 8.26 25.04 -22.52
CA MET A 1 7.13 24.79 -21.59
C MET A 1 7.63 24.92 -20.16
N LYS A 2 6.75 25.33 -19.26
CA LYS A 2 7.00 25.44 -17.80
C LYS A 2 6.38 24.22 -17.10
N ILE A 3 7.21 23.42 -16.46
CA ILE A 3 6.79 22.20 -15.77
C ILE A 3 6.98 22.38 -14.26
N VAL A 4 5.91 22.21 -13.50
CA VAL A 4 5.99 22.14 -12.05
C VAL A 4 6.23 20.70 -11.64
N VAL A 5 7.26 20.48 -10.82
CA VAL A 5 7.58 19.15 -10.26
C VAL A 5 7.21 19.12 -8.79
N LEU A 6 6.24 18.29 -8.44
CA LEU A 6 5.83 18.06 -7.06
C LEU A 6 6.65 16.89 -6.49
N ASN A 7 7.71 17.19 -5.77
CA ASN A 7 8.57 16.17 -5.17
C ASN A 7 7.96 15.64 -3.87
N GLY A 8 7.41 14.43 -3.95
CA GLY A 8 6.78 13.69 -2.86
C GLY A 8 7.75 12.92 -1.94
N SER A 9 9.05 13.14 -2.09
CA SER A 9 10.03 12.50 -1.20
C SER A 9 10.28 13.35 0.05
N PRO A 10 10.16 12.76 1.27
CA PRO A 10 10.54 13.45 2.50
C PRO A 10 12.03 13.79 2.58
N LYS A 11 12.87 13.22 1.70
CA LYS A 11 14.31 13.53 1.60
C LYS A 11 14.60 14.83 0.83
N GLY A 12 13.61 15.44 0.19
CA GLY A 12 13.77 16.66 -0.59
C GLY A 12 14.79 16.51 -1.73
N GLU A 13 15.82 17.33 -1.77
CA GLU A 13 16.88 17.31 -2.79
C GLU A 13 17.67 15.98 -2.85
N SER A 14 17.74 15.26 -1.73
CA SER A 14 18.41 13.95 -1.67
C SER A 14 17.54 12.79 -2.19
N SER A 15 16.41 13.10 -2.84
CA SER A 15 15.56 12.10 -3.47
C SER A 15 16.24 11.50 -4.69
N ILE A 16 16.21 10.17 -4.79
CA ILE A 16 16.68 9.45 -5.99
C ILE A 16 15.77 9.77 -7.17
N THR A 17 14.45 9.80 -6.97
CA THR A 17 13.50 10.16 -8.02
C THR A 17 13.80 11.53 -8.63
N LEU A 18 14.22 12.48 -7.80
CA LEU A 18 14.60 13.82 -8.30
C LEU A 18 15.83 13.77 -9.21
N GLN A 19 16.75 12.79 -9.04
CA GLN A 19 17.89 12.66 -9.95
C GLN A 19 17.45 12.24 -11.36
N TYR A 20 16.37 11.48 -11.49
CA TYR A 20 15.74 11.18 -12.78
C TYR A 20 15.10 12.41 -13.41
N VAL A 21 14.42 13.23 -12.60
CA VAL A 21 13.90 14.54 -13.05
C VAL A 21 15.04 15.43 -13.55
N ASN A 22 16.13 15.53 -12.82
CA ASN A 22 17.32 16.29 -13.22
C ASN A 22 17.93 15.77 -14.54
N PHE A 23 17.89 14.45 -14.76
CA PHE A 23 18.32 13.85 -16.02
C PHE A 23 17.40 14.29 -17.18
N ILE A 24 16.09 14.26 -16.99
CA ILE A 24 15.11 14.74 -17.97
C ILE A 24 15.38 16.23 -18.28
N GLN A 25 15.50 17.07 -17.27
CA GLN A 25 15.79 18.50 -17.43
C GLN A 25 17.07 18.74 -18.22
N LYS A 26 18.12 17.98 -17.96
CA LYS A 26 19.39 18.07 -18.70
C LYS A 26 19.25 17.68 -20.18
N LYS A 27 18.35 16.73 -20.49
CA LYS A 27 18.10 16.28 -21.87
C LYS A 27 17.18 17.21 -22.66
N PHE A 28 16.33 17.95 -21.95
CA PHE A 28 15.36 18.87 -22.52
C PHE A 28 15.56 20.30 -21.99
N PRO A 29 16.71 20.95 -22.27
CA PRO A 29 17.05 22.26 -21.72
C PRO A 29 16.14 23.38 -22.19
N GLN A 30 15.36 23.17 -23.25
CA GLN A 30 14.35 24.11 -23.75
C GLN A 30 13.11 24.22 -22.87
N HIS A 31 12.94 23.35 -21.87
CA HIS A 31 11.83 23.37 -20.92
C HIS A 31 12.31 23.86 -19.55
N VAL A 32 11.46 24.60 -18.84
CA VAL A 32 11.75 25.11 -17.51
C VAL A 32 11.10 24.22 -16.46
N PHE A 33 11.89 23.68 -15.56
CA PHE A 33 11.40 22.84 -14.46
C PHE A 33 11.47 23.61 -13.15
N LYS A 34 10.34 23.71 -12.44
CA LYS A 34 10.27 24.31 -11.12
C LYS A 34 9.91 23.24 -10.09
N VAL A 35 10.85 22.91 -9.21
CA VAL A 35 10.73 21.81 -8.24
C VAL A 35 10.25 22.33 -6.90
N PHE A 36 9.19 21.72 -6.35
CA PHE A 36 8.70 21.95 -5.00
C PHE A 36 8.81 20.69 -4.15
N HIS A 37 9.50 20.78 -3.03
CA HIS A 37 9.68 19.66 -2.10
C HIS A 37 8.51 19.57 -1.12
N VAL A 38 7.32 19.22 -1.64
CA VAL A 38 6.06 19.30 -0.88
C VAL A 38 6.04 18.34 0.31
N ALA A 39 6.55 17.11 0.16
CA ALA A 39 6.60 16.18 1.27
C ALA A 39 7.62 16.58 2.36
N LYS A 40 8.80 17.09 1.98
CA LYS A 40 9.79 17.57 2.95
C LYS A 40 9.28 18.76 3.75
N ASN A 41 8.54 19.65 3.09
CA ASN A 41 8.08 20.92 3.65
C ASN A 41 6.64 20.86 4.15
N ILE A 42 6.06 19.67 4.34
CA ILE A 42 4.65 19.52 4.68
C ILE A 42 4.24 20.31 5.92
N GLY A 43 5.03 20.28 6.98
CA GLY A 43 4.73 21.03 8.20
C GLY A 43 4.73 22.56 8.01
N LYS A 44 5.47 23.09 7.02
CA LYS A 44 5.38 24.48 6.61
C LYS A 44 4.13 24.73 5.78
N LEU A 45 3.82 23.82 4.85
CA LEU A 45 2.61 23.92 4.01
C LEU A 45 1.32 23.91 4.82
N GLU A 46 1.27 23.16 5.91
CA GLU A 46 0.11 23.16 6.82
C GLU A 46 -0.08 24.48 7.57
N LYS A 47 1.00 25.13 7.96
CA LYS A 47 0.98 26.29 8.85
C LYS A 47 1.02 27.63 8.11
N ASP A 48 1.58 27.65 6.91
CA ASP A 48 1.84 28.88 6.13
C ASP A 48 1.03 28.84 4.83
N GLU A 49 -0.14 29.46 4.86
CA GLU A 49 -1.07 29.54 3.74
C GLU A 49 -0.43 30.25 2.52
N LYS A 50 0.34 31.33 2.77
CA LYS A 50 1.02 32.05 1.70
C LYS A 50 2.05 31.19 0.99
N TYR A 51 2.74 30.34 1.74
CA TYR A 51 3.70 29.40 1.15
C TYR A 51 2.99 28.32 0.32
N PHE A 52 1.83 27.85 0.75
CA PHE A 52 1.00 26.92 -0.01
C PHE A 52 0.50 27.61 -1.31
N GLU A 53 -0.12 28.80 -1.18
CA GLU A 53 -0.65 29.54 -2.33
C GLU A 53 0.43 29.88 -3.37
N ALA A 54 1.65 30.21 -2.94
CA ALA A 54 2.76 30.43 -3.88
C ALA A 54 3.08 29.21 -4.75
N ILE A 55 2.89 27.98 -4.22
CA ILE A 55 3.03 26.75 -5.01
C ILE A 55 1.84 26.57 -5.96
N ILE A 56 0.64 26.85 -5.48
CA ILE A 56 -0.58 26.75 -6.27
C ILE A 56 -0.57 27.75 -7.45
N ASP A 57 -0.06 28.96 -7.23
CA ASP A 57 0.11 29.96 -8.30
C ASP A 57 1.09 29.49 -9.36
N GLU A 58 2.19 28.88 -8.96
CA GLU A 58 3.15 28.31 -9.92
C GLU A 58 2.55 27.14 -10.72
N ILE A 59 1.68 26.34 -10.12
CA ILE A 59 0.94 25.31 -10.83
C ILE A 59 -0.05 25.95 -11.81
N ARG A 60 -0.76 26.98 -11.40
CA ARG A 60 -1.72 27.73 -12.26
C ARG A 60 -1.04 28.27 -13.50
N ASP A 61 0.19 28.80 -13.36
CA ASP A 61 0.98 29.38 -14.43
C ASP A 61 1.78 28.36 -15.26
N SER A 62 1.74 27.05 -14.91
CA SER A 62 2.49 26.01 -15.61
C SER A 62 1.74 25.43 -16.80
N ASP A 63 2.47 24.82 -17.73
CA ASP A 63 1.91 24.02 -18.82
C ASP A 63 1.57 22.60 -18.37
N GLY A 64 2.34 22.07 -17.42
CA GLY A 64 2.15 20.70 -16.92
C GLY A 64 2.72 20.47 -15.53
N VAL A 65 2.29 19.39 -14.90
CA VAL A 65 2.71 18.98 -13.56
C VAL A 65 3.29 17.57 -13.60
N LEU A 66 4.46 17.39 -13.01
CA LEU A 66 5.08 16.08 -12.84
C LEU A 66 5.05 15.66 -11.37
N TRP A 67 4.31 14.59 -11.05
CA TRP A 67 4.28 13.98 -9.72
C TRP A 67 5.49 13.05 -9.56
N ALA A 68 6.50 13.47 -8.79
CA ALA A 68 7.75 12.71 -8.62
C ALA A 68 7.86 12.18 -7.18
N PHE A 69 7.95 10.86 -6.98
CA PHE A 69 7.95 10.26 -5.65
C PHE A 69 8.77 8.96 -5.57
N GLY A 70 9.34 8.70 -4.41
CA GLY A 70 9.78 7.33 -4.08
C GLY A 70 8.59 6.52 -3.58
N LEU A 71 8.52 5.24 -3.91
CA LEU A 71 7.50 4.36 -3.36
C LEU A 71 7.72 4.20 -1.85
N TRP A 72 6.68 4.43 -1.08
CA TRP A 72 6.73 4.41 0.37
C TRP A 72 5.63 3.52 0.91
N VAL A 73 5.99 2.38 1.44
CA VAL A 73 5.01 1.39 1.90
C VAL A 73 3.82 1.29 0.94
N LEU A 74 4.07 0.75 -0.25
CA LEU A 74 3.13 0.41 -1.33
C LEU A 74 2.59 1.59 -2.18
N VAL A 75 2.49 2.81 -1.63
CA VAL A 75 2.02 4.01 -2.34
C VAL A 75 2.94 5.20 -2.06
N VAL A 76 2.49 6.42 -2.24
CA VAL A 76 3.24 7.65 -1.91
C VAL A 76 3.43 7.80 -0.40
N SER A 77 4.37 8.65 0.04
CA SER A 77 4.58 8.94 1.47
C SER A 77 3.39 9.65 2.10
N ALA A 78 3.20 9.47 3.40
CA ALA A 78 2.15 10.16 4.17
C ALA A 78 2.20 11.69 4.00
N GLN A 79 3.41 12.26 3.98
CA GLN A 79 3.60 13.69 3.78
C GLN A 79 3.12 14.16 2.39
N TYR A 80 3.27 13.32 1.37
CA TYR A 80 2.77 13.63 0.02
C TYR A 80 1.26 13.51 -0.05
N MET A 81 0.70 12.48 0.58
CA MET A 81 -0.74 12.31 0.72
C MET A 81 -1.37 13.50 1.46
N ARG A 82 -0.71 13.99 2.52
CA ARG A 82 -1.16 15.17 3.25
C ARG A 82 -1.19 16.43 2.38
N PHE A 83 -0.19 16.60 1.50
CA PHE A 83 -0.24 17.69 0.51
C PHE A 83 -1.44 17.57 -0.43
N ILE A 84 -1.76 16.36 -0.90
CA ILE A 84 -2.94 16.11 -1.74
C ILE A 84 -4.24 16.44 -0.99
N GLU A 85 -4.35 16.10 0.30
CA GLU A 85 -5.49 16.50 1.13
C GLU A 85 -5.62 18.03 1.25
N LEU A 86 -4.50 18.73 1.42
CA LEU A 86 -4.50 20.20 1.51
C LEU A 86 -5.01 20.87 0.22
N ILE A 87 -4.81 20.27 -0.95
CA ILE A 87 -5.38 20.80 -2.21
C ILE A 87 -6.92 20.85 -2.12
N SER A 88 -7.53 19.79 -1.59
CA SER A 88 -8.99 19.73 -1.41
C SER A 88 -9.48 20.63 -0.27
N GLU A 89 -8.83 20.55 0.89
CA GLU A 89 -9.20 21.32 2.09
C GLU A 89 -9.14 22.83 1.86
N ARG A 90 -8.23 23.29 1.01
CA ARG A 90 -8.06 24.71 0.66
C ARG A 90 -8.66 25.09 -0.68
N SER A 91 -9.51 24.23 -1.25
CA SER A 91 -10.23 24.50 -2.51
C SER A 91 -9.34 24.90 -3.68
N ALA A 92 -8.11 24.34 -3.74
CA ALA A 92 -7.11 24.71 -4.75
C ALA A 92 -7.19 23.89 -6.05
N LYS A 93 -8.26 23.09 -6.25
CA LYS A 93 -8.44 22.20 -7.40
C LYS A 93 -8.34 22.90 -8.74
N ASP A 94 -8.85 24.12 -8.85
CA ASP A 94 -8.91 24.88 -10.12
C ASP A 94 -7.53 25.15 -10.73
N ALA A 95 -6.48 25.24 -9.92
CA ALA A 95 -5.12 25.43 -10.41
C ALA A 95 -4.60 24.26 -11.25
N PHE A 96 -5.15 23.05 -11.03
CA PHE A 96 -4.76 21.81 -11.71
C PHE A 96 -5.60 21.53 -12.96
N LYS A 97 -6.79 22.11 -13.03
CA LYS A 97 -7.77 21.81 -14.07
C LYS A 97 -7.20 21.95 -15.48
N ASN A 98 -7.42 20.93 -16.31
CA ASN A 98 -6.96 20.85 -17.69
C ASN A 98 -5.42 20.84 -17.89
N LYS A 99 -4.61 20.82 -16.82
CA LYS A 99 -3.15 20.66 -16.94
C LYS A 99 -2.80 19.25 -17.37
N TYR A 100 -1.80 19.09 -18.23
CA TYR A 100 -1.21 17.79 -18.48
C TYR A 100 -0.38 17.34 -17.31
N THR A 101 -0.41 16.02 -17.06
CA THR A 101 0.33 15.49 -15.93
C THR A 101 0.83 14.08 -16.20
N ALA A 102 1.95 13.76 -15.57
CA ALA A 102 2.55 12.44 -15.56
C ALA A 102 3.06 12.10 -14.16
N SER A 103 3.31 10.84 -13.89
CA SER A 103 3.91 10.41 -12.62
C SER A 103 5.21 9.65 -12.84
N LEU A 104 6.22 9.93 -12.00
CA LEU A 104 7.54 9.29 -12.03
C LEU A 104 7.88 8.78 -10.64
N SER A 105 8.13 7.49 -10.52
CA SER A 105 8.49 6.89 -9.25
C SER A 105 9.83 6.17 -9.27
N THR A 106 10.36 5.90 -8.07
CA THR A 106 11.50 4.98 -7.88
C THR A 106 11.16 3.96 -6.81
N SER A 107 11.40 2.67 -7.11
CA SER A 107 11.07 1.57 -6.22
C SER A 107 11.90 0.31 -6.53
N ILE A 108 11.56 -0.79 -5.89
CA ILE A 108 11.96 -2.15 -6.27
C ILE A 108 10.81 -2.88 -6.98
N HIS A 109 9.89 -2.14 -7.55
CA HIS A 109 8.69 -2.61 -8.28
C HIS A 109 7.67 -3.40 -7.44
N TYR A 110 7.72 -3.28 -6.12
CA TYR A 110 6.74 -3.91 -5.26
C TYR A 110 5.51 -3.02 -5.08
N PHE A 111 4.41 -3.34 -5.77
CA PHE A 111 3.15 -2.58 -5.80
C PHE A 111 3.27 -1.14 -6.34
N ASP A 112 4.25 -0.84 -7.16
CA ASP A 112 4.40 0.47 -7.80
C ASP A 112 3.20 0.85 -8.68
N HIS A 113 2.56 -0.12 -9.32
CA HIS A 113 1.36 0.09 -10.13
C HIS A 113 0.21 0.72 -9.33
N ILE A 114 -0.03 0.32 -8.06
CA ILE A 114 -1.09 0.94 -7.26
C ILE A 114 -0.75 2.38 -6.87
N ALA A 115 0.54 2.70 -6.73
CA ALA A 115 0.98 4.07 -6.45
C ALA A 115 0.76 4.99 -7.66
N HIS A 116 1.08 4.52 -8.87
CA HIS A 116 0.79 5.25 -10.10
C HIS A 116 -0.72 5.40 -10.33
N ASN A 117 -1.50 4.33 -10.11
CA ASN A 117 -2.96 4.39 -10.20
C ASN A 117 -3.57 5.34 -9.15
N TYR A 118 -3.02 5.38 -7.92
CA TYR A 118 -3.44 6.36 -6.91
C TYR A 118 -3.19 7.79 -7.40
N ILE A 119 -1.99 8.11 -7.88
CA ILE A 119 -1.68 9.45 -8.41
C ILE A 119 -2.55 9.77 -9.65
N ARG A 120 -2.77 8.79 -10.54
CA ARG A 120 -3.67 8.98 -11.69
C ARG A 120 -5.09 9.31 -11.24
N SER A 121 -5.64 8.56 -10.29
CA SER A 121 -6.99 8.80 -9.79
C SER A 121 -7.12 10.19 -9.12
N VAL A 122 -6.11 10.61 -8.35
CA VAL A 122 -6.03 11.96 -7.79
C VAL A 122 -5.96 13.02 -8.89
N ALA A 123 -5.10 12.82 -9.89
CA ALA A 123 -4.99 13.75 -11.02
C ALA A 123 -6.30 13.87 -11.80
N GLU A 124 -7.01 12.76 -12.02
CA GLU A 124 -8.31 12.74 -12.69
C GLU A 124 -9.41 13.41 -11.84
N ASP A 125 -9.35 13.29 -10.50
CA ASP A 125 -10.25 14.04 -9.58
C ASP A 125 -9.97 15.55 -9.59
N LEU A 126 -8.74 15.95 -9.90
CA LEU A 126 -8.32 17.33 -10.10
C LEU A 126 -8.60 17.84 -11.54
N ASP A 127 -9.31 17.09 -12.35
CA ASP A 127 -9.60 17.36 -13.76
C ASP A 127 -8.35 17.59 -14.63
N MET A 128 -7.25 16.91 -14.28
CA MET A 128 -6.00 16.94 -15.06
C MET A 128 -6.05 15.92 -16.22
N LYS A 129 -5.18 16.12 -17.19
CA LYS A 129 -4.95 15.23 -18.33
C LYS A 129 -3.76 14.33 -18.05
N TYR A 130 -4.01 13.16 -17.46
CA TYR A 130 -2.95 12.21 -17.12
C TYR A 130 -2.45 11.49 -18.37
N THR A 131 -1.17 11.56 -18.66
CA THR A 131 -0.54 10.93 -19.82
C THR A 131 -0.04 9.52 -19.49
N ASP A 132 0.95 9.40 -18.60
CA ASP A 132 1.54 8.10 -18.27
C ASP A 132 2.21 8.12 -16.89
N GLY A 133 2.58 6.90 -16.40
CA GLY A 133 3.38 6.68 -15.20
C GLY A 133 4.63 5.86 -15.49
N LEU A 134 5.80 6.35 -15.07
CA LEU A 134 7.07 5.65 -15.21
C LEU A 134 7.62 5.23 -13.84
N SER A 135 7.76 3.91 -13.65
CA SER A 135 8.38 3.31 -12.46
C SER A 135 9.81 2.87 -12.77
N LEU A 136 10.77 3.30 -11.96
CA LEU A 136 12.20 3.09 -12.15
C LEU A 136 12.83 2.43 -10.93
N ASP A 137 13.87 1.62 -11.16
CA ASP A 137 14.72 1.11 -10.09
C ASP A 137 15.78 2.16 -9.68
N LEU A 138 16.40 1.97 -8.53
CA LEU A 138 17.43 2.86 -7.98
C LEU A 138 18.65 3.07 -8.90
N ILE A 139 18.90 2.17 -9.84
CA ILE A 139 20.12 2.12 -10.67
C ILE A 139 19.88 2.23 -12.18
N ASP A 140 18.67 2.48 -12.61
CA ASP A 140 18.31 2.45 -14.04
C ASP A 140 19.02 3.52 -14.87
N LEU A 141 19.40 4.66 -14.29
CA LEU A 141 20.26 5.62 -14.96
C LEU A 141 21.62 5.05 -15.41
N ARG A 142 22.06 3.92 -14.86
CA ARG A 142 23.30 3.24 -15.28
C ARG A 142 23.13 2.42 -16.56
N LYS A 143 21.90 2.04 -16.90
CA LYS A 143 21.55 1.21 -18.04
C LYS A 143 21.22 2.11 -19.24
N GLU A 144 21.78 1.82 -20.40
CA GLU A 144 21.55 2.63 -21.61
C GLU A 144 20.08 2.56 -22.05
N GLU A 145 19.51 1.36 -22.04
CA GLU A 145 18.13 1.12 -22.44
C GLU A 145 17.14 1.92 -21.58
N GLU A 146 17.35 1.89 -20.27
CA GLU A 146 16.47 2.61 -19.34
C GLU A 146 16.60 4.14 -19.50
N ARG A 147 17.78 4.64 -19.84
CA ARG A 147 17.92 6.06 -20.18
C ARG A 147 17.13 6.44 -21.44
N LYS A 148 17.03 5.55 -22.43
CA LYS A 148 16.17 5.77 -23.61
C LYS A 148 14.71 5.78 -23.22
N ASN A 149 14.26 4.81 -22.39
CA ASN A 149 12.89 4.74 -21.90
C ASN A 149 12.49 6.01 -21.15
N ILE A 150 13.39 6.55 -20.30
CA ILE A 150 13.14 7.83 -19.60
C ILE A 150 12.99 8.98 -20.59
N ILE A 151 13.79 9.02 -21.66
CA ILE A 151 13.70 10.05 -22.69
C ILE A 151 12.36 9.93 -23.44
N TYR A 152 11.95 8.73 -23.85
CA TYR A 152 10.68 8.51 -24.53
C TYR A 152 9.47 8.89 -23.68
N PHE A 153 9.49 8.54 -22.40
CA PHE A 153 8.48 8.98 -21.44
C PHE A 153 8.38 10.52 -21.38
N ALA A 154 9.52 11.20 -21.31
CA ALA A 154 9.55 12.67 -21.25
C ALA A 154 9.09 13.29 -22.58
N GLU A 155 9.50 12.73 -23.71
CA GLU A 155 9.07 13.17 -25.05
C GLU A 155 7.56 13.03 -25.21
N ASP A 156 6.98 11.90 -24.81
CA ASP A 156 5.53 11.68 -24.87
C ASP A 156 4.76 12.70 -24.00
N PHE A 157 5.25 12.96 -22.79
CA PHE A 157 4.66 13.96 -21.89
C PHE A 157 4.70 15.37 -22.53
N PHE A 158 5.83 15.78 -23.12
CA PHE A 158 5.95 17.08 -23.77
C PHE A 158 5.14 17.17 -25.06
N ASN A 159 5.14 16.12 -25.88
CA ASN A 159 4.35 16.06 -27.11
C ASN A 159 2.85 16.13 -26.82
N SER A 160 2.40 15.46 -25.75
CA SER A 160 0.99 15.50 -25.32
C SER A 160 0.55 16.94 -24.99
N MET A 161 1.40 17.71 -24.31
CA MET A 161 1.15 19.15 -24.04
C MET A 161 1.19 19.99 -25.30
N GLN A 162 2.21 19.80 -26.13
CA GLN A 162 2.43 20.61 -27.34
C GLN A 162 1.31 20.42 -28.35
N HIS A 163 0.89 19.19 -28.58
CA HIS A 163 -0.12 18.84 -29.58
C HIS A 163 -1.53 18.75 -29.00
N LYS A 164 -1.68 19.00 -27.68
CA LYS A 164 -2.96 18.93 -26.94
C LYS A 164 -3.68 17.61 -27.14
N TYR A 165 -2.93 16.48 -27.05
CA TYR A 165 -3.49 15.16 -27.20
C TYR A 165 -4.59 14.89 -26.17
N ALA A 166 -5.65 14.21 -26.60
CA ALA A 166 -6.69 13.74 -25.70
C ALA A 166 -6.13 12.65 -24.78
N THR A 167 -6.54 12.64 -23.52
CA THR A 167 -6.20 11.61 -22.55
C THR A 167 -7.45 10.86 -22.12
N SER A 168 -7.34 9.56 -21.90
CA SER A 168 -8.43 8.76 -21.37
C SER A 168 -8.57 8.93 -19.85
N ARG A 169 -9.80 9.01 -19.35
CA ARG A 169 -10.11 8.90 -17.93
C ARG A 169 -10.35 7.43 -17.58
N LEU A 170 -9.73 6.94 -16.51
CA LEU A 170 -9.94 5.57 -16.00
C LEU A 170 -10.70 5.53 -14.68
N PHE A 171 -10.68 6.61 -13.91
CA PHE A 171 -11.32 6.66 -12.61
C PHE A 171 -12.43 7.73 -12.62
N GLU A 172 -13.68 7.26 -12.51
CA GLU A 172 -14.82 8.16 -12.37
C GLU A 172 -14.74 8.91 -11.03
N PRO A 173 -15.36 10.12 -10.92
CA PRO A 173 -15.46 10.84 -9.67
C PRO A 173 -16.11 9.98 -8.57
N LEU A 174 -15.57 10.07 -7.35
CA LEU A 174 -16.16 9.35 -6.22
C LEU A 174 -17.56 9.89 -5.89
N THR A 175 -18.48 8.98 -5.67
CA THR A 175 -19.84 9.27 -5.21
C THR A 175 -19.95 8.80 -3.77
N TYR A 176 -20.17 9.74 -2.85
CA TYR A 176 -20.40 9.45 -1.44
C TYR A 176 -21.89 9.30 -1.17
N SER A 177 -22.25 8.23 -0.48
CA SER A 177 -23.61 8.02 -0.01
C SER A 177 -23.99 9.03 1.07
N LYS A 178 -25.29 9.30 1.17
CA LYS A 178 -25.90 10.05 2.27
C LYS A 178 -26.57 9.13 3.29
N PHE A 179 -26.33 7.84 3.19
CA PHE A 179 -26.87 6.85 4.11
C PHE A 179 -26.36 7.11 5.54
N ASP A 180 -27.29 7.08 6.49
CA ASP A 180 -27.04 7.24 7.92
C ASP A 180 -27.28 5.91 8.61
N TYR A 181 -26.22 5.24 9.00
CA TYR A 181 -26.26 3.93 9.64
C TYR A 181 -26.84 4.03 11.04
N GLN A 182 -27.90 3.27 11.30
CA GLN A 182 -28.61 3.20 12.58
C GLN A 182 -28.49 1.80 13.17
N PRO A 183 -27.48 1.54 14.04
CA PRO A 183 -27.24 0.21 14.57
C PRO A 183 -28.35 -0.26 15.52
N SER A 184 -28.67 -1.53 15.44
CA SER A 184 -29.47 -2.21 16.46
C SER A 184 -28.57 -2.80 17.55
N PRO A 185 -29.03 -2.93 18.80
CA PRO A 185 -28.29 -3.60 19.85
C PRO A 185 -27.87 -5.02 19.44
N ALA A 186 -26.67 -5.44 19.82
CA ALA A 186 -26.20 -6.80 19.56
C ALA A 186 -27.12 -7.82 20.25
N LYS A 187 -27.68 -8.75 19.49
CA LYS A 187 -28.58 -9.81 20.01
C LYS A 187 -27.79 -10.88 20.77
N ASN A 188 -26.59 -11.18 20.29
CA ASN A 188 -25.69 -12.17 20.86
C ASN A 188 -24.31 -11.55 21.04
N THR A 189 -23.63 -11.92 22.10
CA THR A 189 -22.23 -11.52 22.31
C THR A 189 -21.33 -12.75 22.28
N VAL A 190 -20.12 -12.56 21.76
CA VAL A 190 -19.07 -13.60 21.79
C VAL A 190 -18.09 -13.30 22.90
N ASN A 191 -17.60 -14.36 23.54
CA ASN A 191 -16.59 -14.25 24.58
C ASN A 191 -15.19 -14.44 23.96
N PRO A 192 -14.34 -13.41 23.92
CA PRO A 192 -13.00 -13.52 23.38
C PRO A 192 -12.05 -14.33 24.26
N ASN A 193 -12.47 -14.77 25.46
CA ASN A 193 -11.65 -15.49 26.42
C ASN A 193 -10.37 -14.70 26.78
N ASP A 194 -9.20 -15.25 26.49
CA ASP A 194 -7.88 -14.64 26.74
C ASP A 194 -7.35 -13.83 25.53
N LYS A 195 -8.13 -13.73 24.43
CA LYS A 195 -7.69 -13.03 23.22
C LYS A 195 -7.73 -11.51 23.39
N LYS A 196 -6.65 -10.86 23.03
CA LYS A 196 -6.55 -9.39 23.03
C LYS A 196 -7.03 -8.82 21.70
N ILE A 197 -7.96 -7.88 21.78
CA ILE A 197 -8.56 -7.21 20.62
C ILE A 197 -8.23 -5.73 20.68
N ILE A 198 -7.64 -5.19 19.62
CA ILE A 198 -7.44 -3.75 19.45
C ILE A 198 -8.14 -3.24 18.20
N VAL A 199 -8.87 -2.16 18.35
CA VAL A 199 -9.47 -1.39 17.26
C VAL A 199 -8.73 -0.07 17.16
N LEU A 200 -8.05 0.15 16.05
CA LEU A 200 -7.42 1.43 15.74
C LEU A 200 -8.38 2.20 14.84
N LYS A 201 -8.71 3.44 15.18
CA LYS A 201 -9.63 4.25 14.37
C LYS A 201 -9.10 5.64 14.07
N ASP A 202 -9.50 6.19 12.92
CA ASP A 202 -9.25 7.59 12.59
C ASP A 202 -10.26 8.48 13.35
N GLY A 203 -9.74 9.46 14.09
CA GLY A 203 -10.53 10.35 14.94
C GLY A 203 -11.30 11.43 14.19
N SER A 204 -11.64 11.25 12.92
CA SER A 204 -12.46 12.26 12.22
C SER A 204 -13.88 12.25 12.78
N ASN A 205 -14.24 13.30 13.52
CA ASN A 205 -15.58 13.51 14.06
C ASN A 205 -16.65 13.71 12.95
N ASP A 206 -16.26 13.66 11.69
CA ASP A 206 -17.10 14.00 10.55
C ASP A 206 -17.86 12.80 9.95
N ASN A 207 -17.59 11.58 10.44
CA ASN A 207 -18.27 10.38 9.94
C ASN A 207 -18.93 9.59 11.06
N SER A 208 -20.23 9.83 11.25
CA SER A 208 -21.06 9.12 12.21
C SER A 208 -21.13 7.61 11.92
N ASN A 209 -21.20 7.20 10.63
CA ASN A 209 -21.28 5.79 10.26
C ASN A 209 -20.09 4.99 10.75
N LEU A 210 -18.86 5.49 10.57
CA LEU A 210 -17.66 4.80 11.06
C LEU A 210 -17.71 4.59 12.57
N GLU A 211 -18.08 5.62 13.32
CA GLU A 211 -18.18 5.56 14.79
C GLU A 211 -19.21 4.52 15.21
N GLU A 212 -20.41 4.57 14.61
CA GLU A 212 -21.48 3.62 14.91
C GLU A 212 -21.12 2.18 14.51
N MET A 213 -20.44 1.98 13.37
CA MET A 213 -19.95 0.65 12.97
C MET A 213 -18.91 0.09 13.96
N VAL A 214 -17.97 0.92 14.43
CA VAL A 214 -17.00 0.52 15.46
C VAL A 214 -17.70 0.19 16.77
N ASN A 215 -18.62 1.03 17.22
CA ASN A 215 -19.40 0.81 18.44
C ASN A 215 -20.20 -0.50 18.34
N ARG A 216 -20.87 -0.73 17.21
CA ARG A 216 -21.64 -1.95 16.98
C ARG A 216 -20.77 -3.21 16.93
N PHE A 217 -19.55 -3.10 16.34
CA PHE A 217 -18.56 -4.19 16.35
C PHE A 217 -18.12 -4.51 17.78
N VAL A 218 -17.79 -3.50 18.59
CA VAL A 218 -17.41 -3.67 20.00
C VAL A 218 -18.53 -4.33 20.81
N GLN A 219 -19.78 -3.94 20.58
CA GLN A 219 -20.94 -4.56 21.24
C GLN A 219 -21.14 -6.04 20.88
N SER A 220 -20.51 -6.53 19.83
CA SER A 220 -20.54 -7.97 19.49
C SER A 220 -19.76 -8.84 20.48
N PHE A 221 -18.93 -8.24 21.34
CA PHE A 221 -18.18 -8.93 22.38
C PHE A 221 -18.80 -8.73 23.75
N ASN A 222 -18.61 -9.72 24.65
CA ASN A 222 -19.08 -9.60 26.02
C ASN A 222 -18.47 -8.36 26.70
N PRO A 223 -19.28 -7.50 27.34
CA PRO A 223 -18.80 -6.25 27.99
C PRO A 223 -17.72 -6.43 29.07
N GLU A 224 -17.62 -7.61 29.67
CA GLU A 224 -16.57 -7.94 30.64
C GLU A 224 -15.17 -8.09 30.00
N ASN A 225 -15.10 -8.17 28.68
CA ASN A 225 -13.86 -8.34 27.94
C ASN A 225 -13.46 -7.01 27.30
N ASN A 226 -12.29 -6.51 27.67
CA ASN A 226 -11.78 -5.25 27.17
C ASN A 226 -11.37 -5.35 25.68
N VAL A 227 -12.24 -4.87 24.78
CA VAL A 227 -11.85 -4.47 23.44
C VAL A 227 -11.24 -3.09 23.56
N GLU A 228 -9.94 -2.97 23.30
CA GLU A 228 -9.25 -1.70 23.35
C GLU A 228 -9.53 -0.89 22.08
N VAL A 229 -10.10 0.30 22.21
CA VAL A 229 -10.34 1.22 21.08
C VAL A 229 -9.40 2.40 21.21
N VAL A 230 -8.53 2.60 20.22
CA VAL A 230 -7.52 3.64 20.21
C VAL A 230 -7.73 4.58 19.02
N GLN A 231 -7.80 5.87 19.30
CA GLN A 231 -7.80 6.91 18.28
C GLN A 231 -6.38 7.12 17.74
N LEU A 232 -6.21 7.29 16.44
CA LEU A 232 -4.88 7.60 15.86
C LEU A 232 -4.31 8.92 16.41
N ASP A 233 -5.17 9.86 16.76
CA ASP A 233 -4.76 11.15 17.32
C ASP A 233 -4.20 11.06 18.75
N ASP A 234 -4.56 10.01 19.49
CA ASP A 234 -4.05 9.79 20.86
C ASP A 234 -2.64 9.17 20.87
N ILE A 235 -2.16 8.70 19.72
CA ILE A 235 -0.83 8.11 19.60
C ILE A 235 0.20 9.23 19.40
N ASP A 236 1.22 9.29 20.26
CA ASP A 236 2.31 10.27 20.11
C ASP A 236 3.14 9.98 18.84
N ILE A 237 2.73 10.57 17.73
CA ILE A 237 3.40 10.49 16.41
C ILE A 237 3.85 11.89 15.98
N LYS A 238 5.16 12.16 16.06
CA LYS A 238 5.73 13.48 15.71
C LYS A 238 5.78 13.77 14.20
N GLY A 239 5.43 12.81 13.35
CA GLY A 239 5.38 12.98 11.90
C GLY A 239 5.59 11.71 11.11
N GLY A 240 5.45 11.82 9.80
CA GLY A 240 5.60 10.70 8.86
C GLY A 240 7.04 10.19 8.74
N CYS A 241 7.20 8.99 8.21
CA CYS A 241 8.52 8.38 8.03
C CYS A 241 9.45 9.25 7.18
N LEU A 242 10.69 9.46 7.65
CA LEU A 242 11.70 10.30 6.98
C LEU A 242 12.49 9.55 5.88
N GLY A 243 12.34 8.23 5.79
CA GLY A 243 13.14 7.40 4.91
C GLY A 243 14.64 7.39 5.19
N CYS A 244 15.01 7.62 6.42
CA CYS A 244 16.40 7.67 6.85
C CYS A 244 17.07 6.29 6.89
N MET A 245 16.30 5.19 6.80
CA MET A 245 16.73 3.78 6.78
C MET A 245 17.52 3.32 8.03
N ARG A 246 17.55 4.12 9.11
CA ARG A 246 18.31 3.76 10.33
C ARG A 246 17.75 2.50 11.01
N CYS A 247 16.44 2.30 10.94
CA CYS A 247 15.78 1.10 11.44
C CYS A 247 16.25 -0.20 10.73
N GLY A 248 16.85 -0.10 9.57
CA GLY A 248 17.37 -1.25 8.84
C GLY A 248 18.47 -2.02 9.57
N TYR A 249 19.15 -1.39 10.54
CA TYR A 249 20.18 -2.05 11.32
C TYR A 249 19.61 -2.92 12.45
N ASP A 250 18.64 -2.40 13.21
CA ASP A 250 18.19 -3.00 14.48
C ASP A 250 16.72 -2.77 14.83
N TYR A 251 15.87 -2.40 13.85
CA TYR A 251 14.46 -2.06 14.02
C TYR A 251 14.18 -0.81 14.90
N ASN A 252 15.20 0.02 15.19
CA ASN A 252 15.03 1.23 15.97
C ASN A 252 14.68 2.43 15.07
N CYS A 253 13.54 3.06 15.35
CA CYS A 253 13.14 4.27 14.62
C CYS A 253 14.02 5.46 14.99
N GLN A 254 14.26 6.35 14.01
CA GLN A 254 14.93 7.65 14.23
C GLN A 254 14.15 8.54 15.19
N TYR A 255 12.82 8.53 15.11
CA TYR A 255 11.97 9.26 16.01
C TYR A 255 12.05 8.67 17.43
N LYS A 256 12.06 9.57 18.43
CA LYS A 256 11.97 9.26 19.85
C LYS A 256 10.64 9.81 20.37
N ASP A 257 9.56 9.26 19.83
CA ASP A 257 8.17 9.49 20.22
C ASP A 257 7.54 8.19 20.72
N GLY A 258 6.28 8.24 21.15
CA GLY A 258 5.57 7.10 21.73
C GLY A 258 5.18 6.02 20.73
N PHE A 259 5.33 6.25 19.41
CA PHE A 259 4.78 5.33 18.39
C PHE A 259 5.40 3.92 18.41
N ALA A 260 6.73 3.82 18.51
CA ALA A 260 7.39 2.52 18.49
C ALA A 260 7.00 1.65 19.71
N ASP A 261 6.88 2.27 20.87
CA ASP A 261 6.45 1.60 22.12
C ASP A 261 4.99 1.18 22.02
N PHE A 262 4.11 2.07 21.56
CA PHE A 262 2.71 1.74 21.29
C PHE A 262 2.57 0.54 20.33
N TYR A 263 3.24 0.60 19.19
CA TYR A 263 3.18 -0.46 18.18
C TYR A 263 3.66 -1.80 18.74
N ASN A 264 4.79 -1.81 19.46
CA ASN A 264 5.37 -3.02 20.04
C ASN A 264 4.55 -3.61 21.19
N ASN A 265 4.01 -2.76 22.07
CA ASN A 265 3.40 -3.19 23.34
C ASN A 265 1.88 -3.36 23.24
N GLN A 266 1.22 -2.71 22.28
CA GLN A 266 -0.22 -2.82 22.08
C GLN A 266 -0.56 -3.54 20.77
N VAL A 267 -0.14 -3.00 19.60
CA VAL A 267 -0.53 -3.58 18.31
C VAL A 267 0.03 -4.99 18.12
N ARG A 268 1.33 -5.19 18.37
CA ARG A 268 1.97 -6.50 18.16
C ARG A 268 1.57 -7.56 19.19
N THR A 269 1.14 -7.16 20.36
CA THR A 269 0.70 -8.09 21.40
C THR A 269 -0.77 -8.50 21.27
N SER A 270 -1.56 -7.78 20.49
CA SER A 270 -2.96 -8.11 20.23
C SER A 270 -3.08 -9.30 19.29
N ASP A 271 -4.09 -10.16 19.50
CA ASP A 271 -4.40 -11.32 18.66
C ASP A 271 -5.27 -10.95 17.47
N ILE A 272 -6.16 -9.98 17.69
CA ILE A 272 -7.09 -9.45 16.68
C ILE A 272 -6.85 -7.94 16.57
N ILE A 273 -6.65 -7.47 15.34
CA ILE A 273 -6.36 -6.08 15.06
C ILE A 273 -7.35 -5.56 14.01
N ILE A 274 -8.13 -4.56 14.37
CA ILE A 274 -9.08 -3.90 13.48
C ILE A 274 -8.54 -2.51 13.12
N PHE A 275 -8.52 -2.23 11.83
CA PHE A 275 -8.22 -0.90 11.30
C PHE A 275 -9.53 -0.28 10.81
N ALA A 276 -9.99 0.78 11.48
CA ALA A 276 -11.25 1.45 11.17
C ALA A 276 -10.99 2.85 10.63
N GLY A 277 -11.50 3.15 9.43
CA GLY A 277 -11.25 4.44 8.78
C GLY A 277 -12.29 4.79 7.72
N SER A 278 -12.32 6.06 7.33
CA SER A 278 -13.18 6.53 6.26
C SER A 278 -12.40 6.77 4.98
N VAL A 279 -13.02 6.49 3.83
CA VAL A 279 -12.43 6.83 2.54
C VAL A 279 -12.36 8.35 2.41
N LYS A 280 -11.14 8.88 2.30
CA LYS A 280 -10.87 10.32 2.10
C LYS A 280 -10.17 10.51 0.75
N GLY A 281 -10.91 11.00 -0.23
CA GLY A 281 -10.42 10.98 -1.61
C GLY A 281 -10.24 9.55 -2.11
N ARG A 282 -9.06 9.21 -2.58
CA ARG A 282 -8.74 7.90 -3.19
C ARG A 282 -8.03 6.93 -2.24
N PHE A 283 -7.99 7.25 -0.94
CA PHE A 283 -7.34 6.45 0.09
C PHE A 283 -8.06 6.62 1.43
N LEU A 284 -7.50 6.11 2.53
CA LEU A 284 -7.80 6.56 3.88
C LEU A 284 -7.06 7.88 4.16
N SER A 285 -7.23 8.48 5.33
CA SER A 285 -6.54 9.72 5.65
C SER A 285 -5.00 9.60 5.62
N SER A 286 -4.32 10.74 5.46
CA SER A 286 -2.87 10.81 5.59
C SER A 286 -2.37 10.42 7.00
N LYS A 287 -3.24 10.46 8.03
CA LYS A 287 -2.95 9.94 9.37
C LYS A 287 -2.77 8.42 9.34
N TRP A 288 -3.70 7.70 8.67
CA TRP A 288 -3.56 6.27 8.42
C TRP A 288 -2.28 5.96 7.67
N LYS A 289 -1.99 6.74 6.64
CA LYS A 289 -0.74 6.55 5.90
C LYS A 289 0.49 6.82 6.77
N THR A 290 0.42 7.78 7.69
CA THR A 290 1.47 8.03 8.68
C THR A 290 1.68 6.82 9.58
N PHE A 291 0.62 6.22 10.09
CA PHE A 291 0.69 5.00 10.90
C PHE A 291 1.41 3.86 10.13
N TYR A 292 0.99 3.57 8.91
CA TYR A 292 1.59 2.52 8.08
C TYR A 292 3.05 2.81 7.72
N ASP A 293 3.38 4.05 7.37
CA ASP A 293 4.76 4.44 7.06
C ASP A 293 5.67 4.36 8.29
N ARG A 294 5.14 4.69 9.47
CA ARG A 294 5.88 4.62 10.72
C ARG A 294 6.06 3.17 11.19
N ALA A 295 5.08 2.31 10.99
CA ALA A 295 5.20 0.87 11.26
C ALA A 295 6.29 0.18 10.40
N PHE A 296 6.79 0.85 9.36
CA PHE A 296 7.93 0.37 8.58
C PHE A 296 9.26 0.32 9.35
N PHE A 297 9.32 0.74 10.61
CA PHE A 297 10.53 0.52 11.42
C PHE A 297 10.85 -0.97 11.63
N TRP A 298 9.87 -1.85 11.46
CA TRP A 298 10.04 -3.31 11.35
C TRP A 298 10.53 -3.76 9.96
N ASN A 299 10.73 -2.83 9.04
CA ASN A 299 11.22 -3.02 7.68
C ASN A 299 10.41 -4.08 6.89
N HIS A 300 11.10 -5.13 6.41
CA HIS A 300 10.47 -6.22 5.65
C HIS A 300 10.27 -7.49 6.50
N THR A 301 10.63 -7.43 7.77
CA THR A 301 10.36 -8.50 8.73
C THR A 301 8.89 -8.46 9.12
N PRO A 302 8.16 -9.57 9.00
CA PRO A 302 6.77 -9.63 9.45
C PRO A 302 6.68 -9.36 10.95
N SER A 303 5.90 -8.36 11.35
CA SER A 303 5.73 -7.99 12.76
C SER A 303 4.40 -8.45 13.36
N LEU A 304 3.45 -8.89 12.52
CA LEU A 304 2.10 -9.30 12.91
C LEU A 304 1.82 -10.77 12.55
N VAL A 305 2.83 -11.62 12.65
CA VAL A 305 2.72 -13.06 12.31
C VAL A 305 1.62 -13.72 13.13
N GLY A 306 0.71 -14.42 12.46
CA GLY A 306 -0.36 -15.17 13.10
C GLY A 306 -1.57 -14.35 13.53
N LYS A 307 -1.51 -13.02 13.46
CA LYS A 307 -2.60 -12.16 13.90
C LYS A 307 -3.77 -12.17 12.92
N GLN A 308 -4.99 -11.98 13.46
CA GLN A 308 -6.19 -11.80 12.66
C GLN A 308 -6.39 -10.30 12.40
N ILE A 309 -6.39 -9.90 11.13
CA ILE A 309 -6.54 -8.50 10.73
C ILE A 309 -7.85 -8.32 10.00
N GLY A 310 -8.57 -7.28 10.38
CA GLY A 310 -9.80 -6.88 9.73
C GLY A 310 -9.89 -5.38 9.54
N TYR A 311 -10.83 -4.97 8.70
CA TYR A 311 -11.05 -3.57 8.39
C TYR A 311 -12.53 -3.21 8.54
N ILE A 312 -12.80 -2.03 9.08
CA ILE A 312 -14.12 -1.38 9.08
C ILE A 312 -13.94 -0.06 8.34
N ILE A 313 -14.54 0.06 7.17
CA ILE A 313 -14.31 1.18 6.27
C ILE A 313 -15.66 1.83 5.92
N SER A 314 -15.79 3.11 6.22
CA SER A 314 -16.94 3.91 5.79
C SER A 314 -16.62 4.68 4.51
N GLY A 315 -17.59 4.77 3.61
CA GLY A 315 -17.49 5.47 2.33
C GLY A 315 -17.25 4.56 1.13
N PRO A 316 -17.03 5.13 -0.07
CA PRO A 316 -17.10 4.43 -1.36
C PRO A 316 -15.86 3.55 -1.65
N LEU A 317 -15.68 2.48 -0.85
CA LEU A 317 -14.53 1.58 -1.00
C LEU A 317 -14.54 0.84 -2.34
N SER A 318 -15.70 0.41 -2.81
CA SER A 318 -15.85 -0.29 -4.10
C SER A 318 -15.38 0.55 -5.30
N GLN A 319 -15.45 1.88 -5.16
CA GLN A 319 -14.96 2.84 -6.16
C GLN A 319 -13.45 3.12 -6.03
N THR A 320 -12.77 2.51 -5.05
CA THR A 320 -11.34 2.71 -4.79
C THR A 320 -10.56 1.38 -4.79
N PRO A 321 -10.48 0.67 -5.93
CA PRO A 321 -9.86 -0.67 -6.02
C PRO A 321 -8.38 -0.67 -5.60
N ASN A 322 -7.67 0.43 -5.76
CA ASN A 322 -6.28 0.56 -5.32
C ASN A 322 -6.16 0.53 -3.79
N LEU A 323 -7.14 1.08 -3.07
CA LEU A 323 -7.19 1.00 -1.62
C LEU A 323 -7.43 -0.44 -1.16
N ILE A 324 -8.35 -1.18 -1.79
CA ILE A 324 -8.59 -2.60 -1.48
C ILE A 324 -7.28 -3.40 -1.63
N GLN A 325 -6.56 -3.24 -2.75
CA GLN A 325 -5.26 -3.90 -2.96
C GLN A 325 -4.23 -3.50 -1.90
N TYR A 326 -4.21 -2.23 -1.49
CA TYR A 326 -3.31 -1.74 -0.44
C TYR A 326 -3.60 -2.43 0.90
N LEU A 327 -4.87 -2.52 1.31
CA LEU A 327 -5.28 -3.13 2.58
C LEU A 327 -4.92 -4.62 2.61
N GLU A 328 -5.17 -5.35 1.54
CA GLU A 328 -4.76 -6.74 1.40
C GLU A 328 -3.24 -6.90 1.45
N ALA A 329 -2.50 -6.08 0.70
CA ALA A 329 -1.05 -6.17 0.64
C ALA A 329 -0.38 -5.82 1.97
N SER A 330 -0.90 -4.82 2.69
CA SER A 330 -0.33 -4.37 3.96
C SER A 330 -0.50 -5.38 5.08
N SER A 331 -1.61 -6.12 5.11
CA SER A 331 -1.86 -7.16 6.10
C SER A 331 -1.28 -8.52 5.69
N PHE A 332 -1.73 -9.04 4.56
CA PHE A 332 -1.48 -10.41 4.16
C PHE A 332 -0.11 -10.63 3.51
N ALA A 333 0.25 -9.79 2.54
CA ALA A 333 1.48 -10.00 1.77
C ALA A 333 2.74 -9.66 2.57
N ARG A 334 2.65 -8.67 3.45
CA ARG A 334 3.80 -8.12 4.17
C ARG A 334 3.98 -8.70 5.57
N GLN A 335 2.89 -9.01 6.29
CA GLN A 335 2.94 -9.26 7.73
C GLN A 335 2.85 -10.73 8.12
N ASP A 336 2.65 -11.64 7.18
CA ASP A 336 2.37 -13.06 7.48
C ASP A 336 1.18 -13.24 8.47
N SER A 337 0.21 -12.30 8.40
CA SER A 337 -1.03 -12.28 9.17
C SER A 337 -2.19 -12.80 8.34
N ASN A 338 -3.34 -13.01 8.96
CA ASN A 338 -4.56 -13.40 8.26
C ASN A 338 -5.45 -12.18 8.03
N HIS A 339 -5.67 -11.82 6.78
CA HIS A 339 -6.69 -10.83 6.42
C HIS A 339 -8.05 -11.54 6.39
N VAL A 340 -8.92 -11.20 7.34
CA VAL A 340 -10.22 -11.87 7.52
C VAL A 340 -11.27 -11.29 6.59
N ASP A 341 -11.55 -9.98 6.71
CA ASP A 341 -12.52 -9.29 5.87
C ASP A 341 -12.39 -7.77 5.93
N ILE A 342 -13.16 -7.08 5.08
CA ILE A 342 -13.38 -5.64 5.09
C ILE A 342 -14.89 -5.41 5.16
N ILE A 343 -15.38 -4.79 6.22
CA ILE A 343 -16.80 -4.44 6.37
C ILE A 343 -16.98 -2.97 6.01
N THR A 344 -18.01 -2.69 5.19
CA THR A 344 -18.32 -1.34 4.71
C THR A 344 -19.79 -0.98 4.97
N ASP A 345 -20.11 0.31 4.84
CA ASP A 345 -21.49 0.84 4.89
C ASP A 345 -22.13 0.97 3.50
N GLU A 346 -21.51 0.39 2.46
CA GLU A 346 -21.96 0.54 1.06
C GLU A 346 -23.26 -0.25 0.73
N SER A 347 -23.69 -1.18 1.57
CA SER A 347 -24.97 -1.85 1.37
C SER A 347 -26.18 -0.94 1.62
N GLU A 348 -25.99 0.16 2.35
CA GLU A 348 -27.03 1.12 2.74
C GLU A 348 -28.23 0.46 3.46
N ASP A 349 -27.97 -0.64 4.17
CA ASP A 349 -28.94 -1.38 4.97
C ASP A 349 -28.37 -1.61 6.38
N SER A 350 -28.96 -0.94 7.38
CA SER A 350 -28.48 -1.02 8.77
C SER A 350 -28.51 -2.44 9.34
N LEU A 351 -29.53 -3.24 9.00
CA LEU A 351 -29.65 -4.60 9.49
C LEU A 351 -28.60 -5.52 8.84
N GLU A 352 -28.33 -5.32 7.56
CA GLU A 352 -27.27 -6.06 6.87
C GLU A 352 -25.89 -5.73 7.46
N ILE A 353 -25.61 -4.44 7.71
CA ILE A 353 -24.35 -4.01 8.34
C ILE A 353 -24.21 -4.59 9.75
N ASP A 354 -25.27 -4.60 10.55
CA ASP A 354 -25.31 -5.23 11.88
C ASP A 354 -24.92 -6.73 11.79
N ASN A 355 -25.48 -7.46 10.84
CA ASN A 355 -25.22 -8.86 10.63
C ASN A 355 -23.78 -9.11 10.14
N LEU A 356 -23.28 -8.25 9.24
CA LEU A 356 -21.89 -8.30 8.76
C LEU A 356 -20.91 -8.10 9.91
N LEU A 357 -21.11 -7.09 10.75
CA LEU A 357 -20.25 -6.80 11.91
C LEU A 357 -20.28 -7.93 12.95
N GLN A 358 -21.45 -8.50 13.22
CA GLN A 358 -21.60 -9.64 14.11
C GLN A 358 -20.83 -10.88 13.60
N ASN A 359 -21.08 -11.26 12.34
CA ASN A 359 -20.40 -12.38 11.70
C ASN A 359 -18.88 -12.16 11.62
N PHE A 360 -18.47 -10.92 11.42
CA PHE A 360 -17.06 -10.54 11.37
C PHE A 360 -16.37 -10.76 12.72
N ALA A 361 -16.98 -10.33 13.83
CA ALA A 361 -16.49 -10.56 15.18
C ALA A 361 -16.34 -12.06 15.47
N GLU A 362 -17.36 -12.87 15.14
CA GLU A 362 -17.33 -14.32 15.32
C GLU A 362 -16.24 -15.02 14.50
N ARG A 363 -16.05 -14.59 13.23
CA ARG A 363 -15.01 -15.15 12.34
C ARG A 363 -13.62 -14.82 12.83
N LEU A 364 -13.38 -13.57 13.26
CA LEU A 364 -12.09 -13.11 13.79
C LEU A 364 -11.71 -13.93 15.03
N LEU A 365 -12.63 -14.09 15.96
CA LEU A 365 -12.41 -14.88 17.17
C LEU A 365 -12.12 -16.33 16.85
N ARG A 366 -12.97 -16.98 16.07
CA ARG A 366 -12.79 -18.39 15.66
C ARG A 366 -11.45 -18.62 14.97
N PHE A 367 -11.05 -17.76 14.05
CA PHE A 367 -9.77 -17.88 13.36
C PHE A 367 -8.58 -17.64 14.30
N SER A 368 -8.73 -16.76 15.27
CA SER A 368 -7.71 -16.51 16.30
C SER A 368 -7.53 -17.75 17.20
N GLU A 369 -8.63 -18.36 17.65
CA GLU A 369 -8.60 -19.59 18.45
C GLU A 369 -8.01 -20.78 17.69
N GLN A 370 -8.34 -20.90 16.41
CA GLN A 370 -7.82 -21.94 15.52
C GLN A 370 -6.38 -21.69 15.06
N ASN A 371 -5.78 -20.53 15.34
CA ASN A 371 -4.53 -20.07 14.76
C ASN A 371 -4.52 -20.19 13.23
N TYR A 372 -5.67 -19.88 12.61
CA TYR A 372 -5.84 -20.02 11.17
C TYR A 372 -5.16 -18.89 10.43
N ILE A 373 -4.31 -19.26 9.45
CA ILE A 373 -3.69 -18.34 8.50
C ILE A 373 -4.02 -18.82 7.08
N LYS A 374 -4.65 -17.96 6.31
CA LYS A 374 -4.93 -18.23 4.90
C LYS A 374 -3.64 -18.52 4.12
N PRO A 375 -3.60 -19.53 3.27
CA PRO A 375 -2.45 -19.77 2.39
C PRO A 375 -2.13 -18.54 1.53
N LYS A 376 -0.84 -18.26 1.34
CA LYS A 376 -0.39 -17.11 0.54
C LYS A 376 -0.85 -17.24 -0.90
N ASN A 377 -1.42 -16.16 -1.42
CA ASN A 377 -1.68 -15.95 -2.84
C ASN A 377 -0.48 -15.30 -3.54
N PHE A 378 -0.66 -14.83 -4.77
CA PHE A 378 0.39 -14.12 -5.54
C PHE A 378 1.00 -12.94 -4.79
N LEU A 379 0.19 -12.14 -4.10
CA LEU A 379 0.64 -10.95 -3.38
C LEU A 379 1.67 -11.31 -2.30
N GLY A 380 1.35 -12.31 -1.47
CA GLY A 380 2.23 -12.77 -0.40
C GLY A 380 3.48 -13.49 -0.93
N VAL A 381 3.33 -14.31 -1.96
CA VAL A 381 4.46 -15.02 -2.57
C VAL A 381 5.38 -14.06 -3.35
N GLY A 382 4.80 -13.15 -4.13
CA GLY A 382 5.56 -12.18 -4.93
C GLY A 382 6.34 -11.21 -4.06
N GLY A 383 5.68 -10.64 -3.03
CA GLY A 383 6.33 -9.73 -2.10
C GLY A 383 7.48 -10.38 -1.34
N HIS A 384 7.27 -11.60 -0.83
CA HIS A 384 8.35 -12.34 -0.17
C HIS A 384 9.56 -12.53 -1.09
N LYS A 385 9.34 -12.93 -2.35
CA LYS A 385 10.45 -13.17 -3.30
C LYS A 385 11.23 -11.92 -3.65
N ILE A 386 10.55 -10.80 -3.89
CA ILE A 386 11.22 -9.53 -4.21
C ILE A 386 12.14 -9.11 -3.06
N PHE A 387 11.62 -9.04 -1.84
CA PHE A 387 12.41 -8.63 -0.67
C PHE A 387 13.51 -9.65 -0.33
N ARG A 388 13.21 -10.95 -0.42
CA ARG A 388 14.20 -12.01 -0.22
C ARG A 388 15.42 -11.83 -1.13
N ASP A 389 15.18 -11.60 -2.42
CA ASP A 389 16.24 -11.51 -3.43
C ASP A 389 17.05 -10.22 -3.25
N ASP A 390 16.40 -9.09 -3.03
CA ASP A 390 17.07 -7.81 -2.81
C ASP A 390 17.82 -7.74 -1.48
N ILE A 391 17.26 -8.27 -0.39
CA ILE A 391 17.93 -8.30 0.92
C ILE A 391 19.09 -9.30 0.92
N TRP A 392 18.97 -10.41 0.21
CA TRP A 392 20.14 -11.29 -0.03
C TRP A 392 21.25 -10.57 -0.78
N GLY A 393 20.91 -9.77 -1.79
CA GLY A 393 21.82 -9.10 -2.71
C GLY A 393 22.24 -7.70 -2.24
N ARG A 394 21.83 -6.72 -3.04
CA ARG A 394 22.27 -5.31 -2.97
C ARG A 394 21.84 -4.55 -1.72
N LEU A 395 20.72 -4.93 -1.10
CA LEU A 395 20.17 -4.22 0.06
C LEU A 395 20.61 -4.79 1.40
N ARG A 396 21.40 -5.84 1.44
CA ARG A 396 21.88 -6.49 2.67
C ARG A 396 22.53 -5.52 3.65
N MET A 397 23.40 -4.63 3.16
CA MET A 397 24.12 -3.68 4.01
C MET A 397 23.20 -2.63 4.64
N ILE A 398 22.04 -2.36 4.05
CA ILE A 398 21.05 -1.40 4.55
C ILE A 398 20.09 -2.10 5.52
N TRP A 399 19.58 -3.27 5.14
CA TRP A 399 18.56 -4.04 5.87
C TRP A 399 19.18 -5.21 6.62
N GLN A 400 20.14 -4.92 7.52
CA GLN A 400 20.88 -5.95 8.24
C GLN A 400 20.00 -6.73 9.23
N ALA A 401 19.02 -6.07 9.85
CA ALA A 401 18.06 -6.70 10.75
C ALA A 401 17.19 -7.72 10.00
N ASP A 402 16.68 -7.35 8.83
CA ASP A 402 15.91 -8.26 7.96
C ASP A 402 16.76 -9.43 7.48
N HIS A 403 18.02 -9.17 7.12
CA HIS A 403 18.94 -10.24 6.70
C HIS A 403 19.15 -11.27 7.81
N ARG A 404 19.36 -10.83 9.06
CA ARG A 404 19.45 -11.75 10.22
C ARG A 404 18.18 -12.57 10.37
N TYR A 405 17.02 -11.91 10.42
CA TYR A 405 15.72 -12.57 10.53
C TYR A 405 15.50 -13.60 9.42
N PHE A 406 15.73 -13.22 8.15
CA PHE A 406 15.53 -14.12 7.00
C PHE A 406 16.45 -15.34 7.05
N LYS A 407 17.69 -15.16 7.54
CA LYS A 407 18.62 -16.27 7.73
C LYS A 407 18.18 -17.21 8.84
N GLU A 408 17.83 -16.67 10.01
CA GLU A 408 17.39 -17.43 11.20
C GLU A 408 16.11 -18.21 10.95
N HIS A 409 15.15 -17.64 10.19
CA HIS A 409 13.86 -18.25 9.91
C HIS A 409 13.80 -19.02 8.58
N GLY A 410 14.94 -19.30 7.95
CA GLY A 410 15.00 -20.09 6.73
C GLY A 410 14.24 -19.48 5.53
N LYS A 411 14.10 -18.15 5.50
CA LYS A 411 13.36 -17.45 4.43
C LYS A 411 14.11 -17.43 3.10
N TYR A 412 15.42 -17.73 3.10
CA TYR A 412 16.21 -17.86 1.88
C TYR A 412 16.07 -19.27 1.31
N ASP A 413 15.11 -19.45 0.40
CA ASP A 413 14.81 -20.72 -0.25
C ASP A 413 15.47 -20.87 -1.65
N PHE A 414 16.48 -20.07 -1.94
CA PHE A 414 17.26 -20.13 -3.18
C PHE A 414 18.79 -20.12 -2.90
N PRO A 415 19.62 -20.61 -3.80
CA PRO A 415 19.25 -21.44 -4.95
C PRO A 415 18.43 -22.63 -4.50
N GLN A 416 17.37 -22.98 -5.25
CA GLN A 416 16.47 -24.05 -4.85
C GLN A 416 17.23 -25.37 -4.64
N LYS A 417 17.35 -25.82 -3.39
CA LYS A 417 18.08 -27.05 -3.01
C LYS A 417 17.31 -28.34 -3.36
N LYS A 418 16.39 -28.28 -4.30
CA LYS A 418 15.57 -29.44 -4.74
C LYS A 418 16.30 -30.25 -5.81
N TYR A 419 17.53 -30.67 -5.52
CA TYR A 419 18.38 -31.37 -6.48
C TYR A 419 17.74 -32.66 -7.03
N GLY A 420 17.07 -33.44 -6.19
CA GLY A 420 16.37 -34.64 -6.62
C GLY A 420 15.27 -34.36 -7.67
N ILE A 421 14.49 -33.30 -7.47
CA ILE A 421 13.46 -32.90 -8.46
C ILE A 421 14.13 -32.40 -9.74
N ARG A 422 15.21 -31.63 -9.65
CA ARG A 422 15.95 -31.14 -10.82
C ARG A 422 16.53 -32.27 -11.65
N ILE A 423 17.13 -33.27 -11.01
CA ILE A 423 17.64 -34.47 -11.69
C ILE A 423 16.51 -35.23 -12.34
N ALA A 424 15.42 -35.52 -11.61
CA ALA A 424 14.28 -36.23 -12.14
C ALA A 424 13.65 -35.51 -13.36
N THR A 425 13.50 -34.18 -13.28
CA THR A 425 12.96 -33.41 -14.42
C THR A 425 13.94 -33.36 -15.58
N ALA A 426 15.25 -33.28 -15.35
CA ALA A 426 16.26 -33.36 -16.42
C ALA A 426 16.22 -34.68 -17.16
N VAL A 427 16.13 -35.80 -16.42
CA VAL A 427 15.94 -37.13 -17.02
C VAL A 427 14.64 -37.19 -17.84
N MET A 428 13.55 -36.67 -17.31
CA MET A 428 12.27 -36.62 -18.04
C MET A 428 12.36 -35.76 -19.31
N MET A 429 13.09 -34.65 -19.27
CA MET A 429 13.36 -33.80 -20.45
C MET A 429 14.10 -34.58 -21.55
N LEU A 430 15.10 -35.40 -21.18
CA LEU A 430 15.83 -36.26 -22.11
C LEU A 430 14.92 -37.32 -22.72
N LEU A 431 14.13 -38.02 -21.88
CA LEU A 431 13.19 -39.05 -22.35
C LEU A 431 12.11 -38.49 -23.25
N THR A 432 11.65 -37.28 -23.05
CA THR A 432 10.63 -36.62 -23.91
C THR A 432 11.17 -36.20 -25.28
N LYS A 433 12.48 -36.25 -25.54
CA LYS A 433 13.04 -36.13 -26.89
C LYS A 433 12.63 -37.29 -27.79
N ILE A 434 12.34 -38.45 -27.20
CA ILE A 434 11.86 -39.63 -27.94
C ILE A 434 10.39 -39.45 -28.26
N PRO A 435 9.95 -39.37 -29.55
CA PRO A 435 8.57 -39.03 -29.95
C PRO A 435 7.51 -39.96 -29.32
N LYS A 436 7.77 -41.27 -29.30
CA LYS A 436 6.87 -42.28 -28.75
C LYS A 436 6.68 -42.14 -27.24
N PHE A 437 7.77 -41.85 -26.53
CA PHE A 437 7.72 -41.57 -25.07
C PHE A 437 7.00 -40.28 -24.78
N ARG A 438 7.34 -39.20 -25.52
CA ARG A 438 6.70 -37.89 -25.38
C ARG A 438 5.17 -38.00 -25.56
N LYS A 439 4.68 -38.63 -26.60
CA LYS A 439 3.24 -38.85 -26.83
C LYS A 439 2.58 -39.54 -25.63
N LYS A 440 3.19 -40.62 -25.12
CA LYS A 440 2.68 -41.36 -23.97
C LYS A 440 2.71 -40.55 -22.69
N PHE A 441 3.77 -39.76 -22.46
CA PHE A 441 3.93 -38.91 -21.30
C PHE A 441 2.86 -37.81 -21.26
N TYR A 442 2.72 -37.03 -22.32
CA TYR A 442 1.74 -35.94 -22.37
C TYR A 442 0.29 -36.44 -22.29
N ASN A 443 -0.03 -37.59 -22.88
CA ASN A 443 -1.35 -38.20 -22.75
C ASN A 443 -1.70 -38.54 -21.27
N LYS A 444 -0.69 -38.90 -20.47
CA LYS A 444 -0.89 -39.24 -19.04
C LYS A 444 -0.73 -38.05 -18.11
N LEU A 445 -0.09 -36.98 -18.57
CA LEU A 445 0.28 -35.84 -17.69
C LEU A 445 -0.93 -35.21 -17.01
N ARG A 446 -2.07 -35.14 -17.71
CA ARG A 446 -3.31 -34.59 -17.17
C ARG A 446 -3.86 -35.41 -15.99
N ASP A 447 -3.78 -36.74 -16.07
CA ASP A 447 -4.41 -37.65 -15.09
C ASP A 447 -3.52 -37.97 -13.89
N MET A 448 -2.19 -37.86 -14.06
CA MET A 448 -1.24 -38.23 -13.00
C MET A 448 -1.43 -37.45 -11.67
N PRO A 449 -1.54 -36.09 -11.70
CA PRO A 449 -1.78 -35.33 -10.49
C PRO A 449 -3.11 -35.69 -9.81
N ILE A 450 -4.16 -35.87 -10.61
CA ILE A 450 -5.51 -36.20 -10.14
C ILE A 450 -5.50 -37.54 -9.41
N LYS A 451 -4.92 -38.57 -10.02
CA LYS A 451 -4.82 -39.91 -9.42
C LYS A 451 -4.03 -39.89 -8.11
N ARG A 452 -2.97 -39.07 -8.04
CA ARG A 452 -2.19 -38.91 -6.81
C ARG A 452 -3.01 -38.26 -5.70
N MET A 453 -3.74 -37.19 -6.03
CA MET A 453 -4.61 -36.49 -5.07
C MET A 453 -5.76 -37.38 -4.60
N GLN A 454 -6.41 -38.16 -5.50
CA GLN A 454 -7.45 -39.08 -5.13
C GLN A 454 -6.97 -40.20 -4.17
N ARG A 455 -5.70 -40.66 -4.32
CA ARG A 455 -5.11 -41.61 -3.36
C ARG A 455 -4.87 -40.97 -1.99
N LEU A 456 -4.46 -39.71 -1.94
CA LEU A 456 -4.27 -38.97 -0.69
C LEU A 456 -5.62 -38.75 0.01
N ILE A 457 -6.64 -38.28 -0.75
CA ILE A 457 -7.99 -38.06 -0.19
C ILE A 457 -8.58 -39.37 0.41
N LYS A 458 -8.34 -40.50 -0.24
CA LYS A 458 -8.80 -41.81 0.30
C LYS A 458 -8.08 -42.26 1.56
N LYS A 459 -6.92 -41.63 1.88
CA LYS A 459 -6.14 -41.99 3.07
C LYS A 459 -6.57 -41.16 4.29
N TYR A 460 -7.13 -40.00 4.07
CA TYR A 460 -7.67 -39.07 5.09
C TYR A 460 -9.20 -38.98 5.00
#